data_999ed7eb81105625ba085ecacbb66ef6
#
_entry.id   999ed7eb81105625ba085ecacbb66ef6
#
_cell.length_a   1.000
_cell.length_b   1.000
_cell.length_c   1.000
_cell.angle_alpha   90.00
_cell.angle_beta   90.00
_cell.angle_gamma   90.00
#
_symmetry.space_group_name_H-M   'P 1'
#
loop_
_entity.id
_entity.type
_entity.pdbx_description
1 polymer ?
#
loop_
_entity_poly.entity_id
_entity_poly.type
_entity_poly.pdbx_seq_one_letter_code
_entity_poly.pdbx_strand_id
1 'polypeptide(L)'
;MSIFKKTLILSSAISLILAPSAMASKRLSGAGASFPSKIYTRWFFDLAKDGGPRVNYQAVGSGSGRKAFIDETVNFGASDDPMKDSDIEKVKRGLVQIPMVGGTIAFGYNYDCDLKLTQEQAVQVAMGTVSYTHLTLPTIAVV
;
A
#
# COMPACT_ATOMS: atom_id res chain seq x y z
N MET A 1 -36.80 55.77 0.65
CA MET A 1 -36.70 54.44 1.26
C MET A 1 -36.36 53.28 0.25
N SER A 2 -36.07 53.62 -0.99
CA SER A 2 -35.83 52.65 -2.10
C SER A 2 -34.36 52.44 -2.43
N ILE A 3 -33.50 53.42 -2.23
CA ILE A 3 -32.07 53.38 -2.60
C ILE A 3 -31.27 52.52 -1.58
N PHE A 4 -31.61 52.54 -0.30
CA PHE A 4 -30.95 51.78 0.75
C PHE A 4 -31.15 50.25 0.62
N LYS A 5 -32.30 49.81 0.07
CA LYS A 5 -32.55 48.36 -0.15
C LYS A 5 -31.76 47.81 -1.34
N LYS A 6 -31.47 48.61 -2.38
CA LYS A 6 -30.73 48.18 -3.57
C LYS A 6 -29.22 48.03 -3.30
N THR A 7 -28.65 48.89 -2.46
CA THR A 7 -27.24 48.81 -2.05
C THR A 7 -26.95 47.64 -1.13
N LEU A 8 -27.91 47.23 -0.27
CA LEU A 8 -27.73 46.09 0.62
C LEU A 8 -27.71 44.75 -0.14
N ILE A 9 -28.50 44.63 -1.21
CA ILE A 9 -28.54 43.41 -2.06
C ILE A 9 -27.29 43.29 -2.91
N LEU A 10 -26.70 44.37 -3.39
CA LEU A 10 -25.50 44.36 -4.20
C LEU A 10 -24.25 44.00 -3.37
N SER A 11 -24.17 44.41 -2.09
CA SER A 11 -23.10 44.08 -1.17
C SER A 11 -23.11 42.61 -0.78
N SER A 12 -24.27 41.95 -0.68
CA SER A 12 -24.41 40.53 -0.36
C SER A 12 -23.97 39.62 -1.53
N ALA A 13 -24.19 40.07 -2.79
CA ALA A 13 -23.80 39.27 -3.96
C ALA A 13 -22.27 39.21 -4.21
N ILE A 14 -21.55 40.26 -3.82
CA ILE A 14 -20.07 40.32 -4.00
C ILE A 14 -19.33 39.45 -3.00
N SER A 15 -19.89 39.22 -1.79
CA SER A 15 -19.28 38.36 -0.78
C SER A 15 -19.28 36.87 -1.13
N LEU A 16 -20.12 36.42 -2.07
CA LEU A 16 -20.20 35.03 -2.49
C LEU A 16 -19.09 34.65 -3.50
N ILE A 17 -18.45 35.63 -4.14
CA ILE A 17 -17.47 35.38 -5.21
C ILE A 17 -16.04 35.21 -4.65
N LEU A 18 -15.81 35.61 -3.40
CA LEU A 18 -14.50 35.50 -2.74
C LEU A 18 -14.39 34.30 -1.76
N ALA A 19 -15.27 33.33 -1.86
CA ALA A 19 -15.06 32.08 -1.13
C ALA A 19 -13.78 31.44 -1.66
N PRO A 20 -12.72 31.26 -0.86
CA PRO A 20 -11.54 30.53 -1.31
C PRO A 20 -12.01 29.14 -1.72
N SER A 21 -11.76 28.78 -2.97
CA SER A 21 -11.97 27.40 -3.42
C SER A 21 -11.16 26.50 -2.49
N ALA A 22 -11.83 25.87 -1.53
CA ALA A 22 -11.19 24.87 -0.69
C ALA A 22 -10.64 23.81 -1.65
N MET A 23 -9.34 23.83 -1.93
CA MET A 23 -8.69 22.80 -2.69
C MET A 23 -8.91 21.50 -1.94
N ALA A 24 -9.89 20.73 -2.39
CA ALA A 24 -10.16 19.42 -1.83
C ALA A 24 -8.86 18.63 -1.93
N SER A 25 -8.23 18.36 -0.80
CA SER A 25 -7.00 17.56 -0.74
C SER A 25 -7.25 16.25 -1.49
N LYS A 26 -6.54 16.07 -2.59
CA LYS A 26 -6.68 14.87 -3.44
C LYS A 26 -6.41 13.65 -2.57
N ARG A 27 -7.40 12.79 -2.43
CA ARG A 27 -7.26 11.54 -1.68
C ARG A 27 -6.93 10.43 -2.66
N LEU A 28 -5.95 9.61 -2.29
CA LEU A 28 -5.57 8.41 -3.04
C LEU A 28 -5.82 7.19 -2.17
N SER A 29 -6.27 6.12 -2.78
CA SER A 29 -6.44 4.81 -2.13
C SER A 29 -5.50 3.80 -2.76
N GLY A 30 -4.89 2.98 -1.92
CA GLY A 30 -4.06 1.86 -2.33
C GLY A 30 -4.34 0.64 -1.49
N ALA A 31 -4.07 -0.53 -2.04
CA ALA A 31 -4.20 -1.80 -1.34
C ALA A 31 -3.14 -2.80 -1.82
N GLY A 32 -2.74 -3.73 -0.96
CA GLY A 32 -1.85 -4.80 -1.39
C GLY A 32 -0.94 -5.36 -0.32
N ALA A 33 0.28 -5.65 -0.72
CA ALA A 33 1.29 -6.31 0.08
C ALA A 33 1.42 -5.73 1.50
N SER A 34 1.54 -6.59 2.49
CA SER A 34 1.74 -6.18 3.88
C SER A 34 3.21 -5.82 4.18
N PHE A 35 4.14 -6.41 3.45
CA PHE A 35 5.57 -6.19 3.63
C PHE A 35 5.97 -4.69 3.64
N PRO A 36 5.60 -3.85 2.65
CA PRO A 36 5.99 -2.45 2.63
C PRO A 36 5.08 -1.54 3.49
N SER A 37 4.06 -2.06 4.14
CA SER A 37 3.00 -1.25 4.76
C SER A 37 3.51 -0.25 5.80
N LYS A 38 4.49 -0.65 6.63
CA LYS A 38 5.05 0.23 7.68
C LYS A 38 5.78 1.43 7.07
N ILE A 39 6.61 1.19 6.06
CA ILE A 39 7.34 2.28 5.39
C ILE A 39 6.40 3.16 4.56
N TYR A 40 5.41 2.58 3.89
CA TYR A 40 4.38 3.32 3.16
C TYR A 40 3.59 4.24 4.08
N THR A 41 3.16 3.76 5.25
CA THR A 41 2.48 4.60 6.24
C THR A 41 3.31 5.81 6.62
N ARG A 42 4.61 5.64 6.81
CA ARG A 42 5.52 6.74 7.13
C ARG A 42 5.64 7.71 5.97
N TRP A 43 5.90 7.22 4.76
CA TRP A 43 6.04 8.08 3.58
C TRP A 43 4.75 8.85 3.25
N PHE A 44 3.59 8.22 3.38
CA PHE A 44 2.31 8.88 3.13
C PHE A 44 1.96 9.92 4.19
N PHE A 45 2.38 9.69 5.43
CA PHE A 45 2.28 10.70 6.49
C PHE A 45 3.16 11.92 6.19
N ASP A 46 4.42 11.71 5.85
CA ASP A 46 5.35 12.78 5.52
C ASP A 46 4.88 13.54 4.27
N LEU A 47 4.44 12.83 3.22
CA LEU A 47 3.86 13.43 2.01
C LEU A 47 2.66 14.34 2.33
N ALA A 48 1.76 13.88 3.19
CA ALA A 48 0.60 14.68 3.58
C ALA A 48 0.99 15.92 4.41
N LYS A 49 2.03 15.79 5.24
CA LYS A 49 2.58 16.92 6.02
C LYS A 49 3.19 18.00 5.13
N ASP A 50 3.81 17.59 4.03
CA ASP A 50 4.42 18.49 3.03
C ASP A 50 3.39 19.09 2.05
N GLY A 51 2.09 18.94 2.33
CA GLY A 51 1.00 19.49 1.50
C GLY A 51 0.60 18.62 0.31
N GLY A 52 1.15 17.42 0.19
CA GLY A 52 0.78 16.45 -0.83
C GLY A 52 -0.58 15.77 -0.58
N PRO A 53 -0.99 14.85 -1.47
CA PRO A 53 -2.24 14.13 -1.35
C PRO A 53 -2.25 13.24 -0.10
N ARG A 54 -3.42 13.08 0.51
CA ARG A 54 -3.63 12.09 1.56
C ARG A 54 -3.80 10.72 0.94
N VAL A 55 -2.97 9.76 1.33
CA VAL A 55 -3.00 8.38 0.84
C VAL A 55 -3.54 7.46 1.93
N ASN A 56 -4.55 6.67 1.59
CA ASN A 56 -5.03 5.58 2.44
C ASN A 56 -4.55 4.25 1.83
N TYR A 57 -3.75 3.50 2.58
CA TYR A 57 -3.23 2.21 2.15
C TYR A 57 -3.76 1.08 3.04
N GLN A 58 -4.24 0.01 2.41
CA GLN A 58 -4.75 -1.17 3.08
C GLN A 58 -3.83 -2.37 2.82
N ALA A 59 -3.20 -2.87 3.88
CA ALA A 59 -2.32 -4.04 3.84
C ALA A 59 -3.16 -5.34 3.87
N VAL A 60 -3.68 -5.74 2.73
CA VAL A 60 -4.61 -6.90 2.58
C VAL A 60 -3.98 -8.09 1.85
N GLY A 61 -2.67 -8.03 1.60
CA GLY A 61 -1.91 -9.01 0.84
C GLY A 61 -1.88 -8.73 -0.66
N SER A 62 -0.82 -9.19 -1.33
CA SER A 62 -0.53 -8.92 -2.75
C SER A 62 -1.66 -9.38 -3.68
N GLY A 63 -2.24 -10.56 -3.44
CA GLY A 63 -3.34 -11.09 -4.26
C GLY A 63 -4.57 -10.20 -4.24
N SER A 64 -5.03 -9.79 -3.04
CA SER A 64 -6.16 -8.89 -2.87
C SER A 64 -5.91 -7.51 -3.44
N GLY A 65 -4.66 -7.01 -3.30
CA GLY A 65 -4.24 -5.73 -3.88
C GLY A 65 -4.28 -5.72 -5.40
N ARG A 66 -3.77 -6.78 -6.05
CA ARG A 66 -3.86 -6.95 -7.51
C ARG A 66 -5.31 -6.98 -7.98
N LYS A 67 -6.16 -7.76 -7.30
CA LYS A 67 -7.58 -7.81 -7.62
C LYS A 67 -8.24 -6.45 -7.51
N ALA A 68 -8.05 -5.73 -6.40
CA ALA A 68 -8.60 -4.40 -6.19
C ALA A 68 -8.14 -3.38 -7.25
N PHE A 69 -6.89 -3.51 -7.74
CA PHE A 69 -6.36 -2.67 -8.81
C PHE A 69 -7.00 -3.01 -10.17
N ILE A 70 -7.18 -4.29 -10.51
CA ILE A 70 -7.87 -4.74 -11.72
C ILE A 70 -9.33 -4.29 -11.71
N ASP A 71 -10.01 -4.43 -10.57
CA ASP A 71 -11.41 -4.04 -10.37
C ASP A 71 -11.59 -2.49 -10.25
N GLU A 72 -10.50 -1.73 -10.39
CA GLU A 72 -10.48 -0.25 -10.33
C GLU A 72 -11.03 0.35 -9.01
N THR A 73 -11.06 -0.43 -7.92
CA THR A 73 -11.54 0.03 -6.60
C THR A 73 -10.49 0.84 -5.83
N VAL A 74 -9.22 0.78 -6.25
CA VAL A 74 -8.11 1.56 -5.70
C VAL A 74 -7.33 2.27 -6.81
N ASN A 75 -6.62 3.34 -6.44
CA ASN A 75 -5.80 4.10 -7.39
C ASN A 75 -4.49 3.38 -7.72
N PHE A 76 -3.93 2.64 -6.76
CA PHE A 76 -2.70 1.84 -6.95
C PHE A 76 -2.77 0.54 -6.16
N GLY A 77 -2.07 -0.48 -6.64
CA GLY A 77 -1.85 -1.74 -5.95
C GLY A 77 -0.39 -1.91 -5.55
N ALA A 78 -0.11 -2.64 -4.49
CA ALA A 78 1.24 -3.08 -4.14
C ALA A 78 1.30 -4.61 -4.11
N SER A 79 2.40 -5.16 -4.60
CA SER A 79 2.61 -6.61 -4.67
C SER A 79 4.07 -6.93 -4.38
N ASP A 80 4.30 -8.06 -3.74
CA ASP A 80 5.64 -8.61 -3.51
C ASP A 80 6.20 -9.26 -4.77
N ASP A 81 5.31 -9.65 -5.71
CA ASP A 81 5.68 -10.18 -7.01
C ASP A 81 5.15 -9.34 -8.16
N PRO A 82 5.81 -9.39 -9.34
CA PRO A 82 5.30 -8.78 -10.56
C PRO A 82 3.91 -9.35 -10.92
N MET A 83 3.09 -8.52 -11.55
CA MET A 83 1.82 -8.98 -12.10
C MET A 83 2.07 -9.87 -13.32
N LYS A 84 1.36 -10.99 -13.41
CA LYS A 84 1.43 -11.92 -14.54
C LYS A 84 0.81 -11.29 -15.79
N ASP A 85 1.30 -11.65 -16.96
CA ASP A 85 0.79 -11.13 -18.25
C ASP A 85 -0.72 -11.31 -18.39
N SER A 86 -1.24 -12.49 -18.00
CA SER A 86 -2.68 -12.77 -18.01
C SER A 86 -3.53 -11.86 -17.12
N ASP A 87 -2.94 -11.22 -16.11
CA ASP A 87 -3.61 -10.26 -15.25
C ASP A 87 -3.40 -8.83 -15.75
N ILE A 88 -2.27 -8.55 -16.40
CA ILE A 88 -1.99 -7.26 -17.05
C ILE A 88 -3.04 -6.98 -18.13
N GLU A 89 -3.39 -7.98 -18.94
CA GLU A 89 -4.42 -7.88 -20.00
C GLU A 89 -5.80 -7.48 -19.46
N LYS A 90 -6.10 -7.78 -18.19
CA LYS A 90 -7.37 -7.41 -17.55
C LYS A 90 -7.43 -5.95 -17.11
N VAL A 91 -6.28 -5.26 -17.05
CA VAL A 91 -6.19 -3.88 -16.56
C VAL A 91 -6.56 -2.90 -17.66
N LYS A 92 -7.81 -2.45 -17.70
CA LYS A 92 -8.35 -1.58 -18.77
C LYS A 92 -7.65 -0.22 -18.88
N ARG A 93 -7.23 0.34 -17.74
CA ARG A 93 -6.58 1.68 -17.65
C ARG A 93 -5.08 1.65 -17.90
N GLY A 94 -4.52 0.50 -18.25
CA GLY A 94 -3.08 0.31 -18.36
C GLY A 94 -2.38 0.12 -17.00
N LEU A 95 -1.14 -0.34 -17.05
CA LEU A 95 -0.33 -0.67 -15.88
C LEU A 95 1.10 -0.19 -16.07
N VAL A 96 1.65 0.41 -15.03
CA VAL A 96 3.09 0.63 -14.85
C VAL A 96 3.50 -0.03 -13.54
N GLN A 97 4.50 -0.90 -13.58
CA GLN A 97 5.05 -1.55 -12.39
C GLN A 97 6.38 -0.89 -12.02
N ILE A 98 6.49 -0.42 -10.79
CA ILE A 98 7.65 0.31 -10.29
C ILE A 98 8.19 -0.41 -9.06
N PRO A 99 9.46 -0.87 -9.05
CA PRO A 99 10.11 -1.38 -7.85
C PRO A 99 10.26 -0.25 -6.81
N MET A 100 9.71 -0.43 -5.62
CA MET A 100 9.69 0.61 -4.58
C MET A 100 10.54 0.26 -3.37
N VAL A 101 10.44 -0.99 -2.89
CA VAL A 101 11.07 -1.43 -1.64
C VAL A 101 11.61 -2.83 -1.84
N GLY A 102 12.84 -3.05 -1.40
CA GLY A 102 13.47 -4.37 -1.33
C GLY A 102 13.74 -4.76 0.12
N GLY A 103 13.74 -6.04 0.39
CA GLY A 103 14.10 -6.58 1.70
C GLY A 103 14.69 -7.97 1.58
N THR A 104 15.31 -8.43 2.64
CA THR A 104 15.87 -9.77 2.75
C THR A 104 14.96 -10.64 3.60
N ILE A 105 14.86 -11.91 3.22
CA ILE A 105 14.23 -12.95 4.03
C ILE A 105 15.36 -13.69 4.77
N ALA A 106 15.23 -13.82 6.08
CA ALA A 106 16.17 -14.54 6.90
C ALA A 106 15.45 -15.61 7.72
N PHE A 107 16.10 -16.76 7.90
CA PHE A 107 15.64 -17.78 8.82
C PHE A 107 16.13 -17.42 10.24
N GLY A 108 15.21 -17.19 11.15
CA GLY A 108 15.50 -17.08 12.58
C GLY A 108 15.42 -18.46 13.23
N TYR A 109 16.39 -18.80 14.04
CA TYR A 109 16.36 -20.03 14.84
C TYR A 109 16.79 -19.75 16.29
N ASN A 110 16.28 -20.54 17.21
CA ASN A 110 16.65 -20.48 18.64
C ASN A 110 17.16 -21.84 19.07
N TYR A 111 18.45 -22.06 18.92
CA TYR A 111 19.14 -23.30 19.28
C TYR A 111 20.60 -23.01 19.60
N ASP A 112 21.21 -23.83 20.48
CA ASP A 112 22.57 -23.61 21.01
C ASP A 112 23.71 -24.07 20.06
N CYS A 113 23.45 -24.13 18.76
CA CYS A 113 24.47 -24.49 17.77
C CYS A 113 24.50 -23.48 16.60
N ASP A 114 25.67 -23.40 15.95
CA ASP A 114 25.84 -22.63 14.72
C ASP A 114 25.21 -23.41 13.55
N LEU A 115 23.95 -23.08 13.24
CA LEU A 115 23.19 -23.75 12.18
C LEU A 115 23.69 -23.31 10.81
N LYS A 116 24.27 -24.26 10.05
CA LYS A 116 24.71 -24.07 8.66
C LYS A 116 23.86 -24.93 7.74
N LEU A 117 23.07 -24.33 6.90
CA LEU A 117 22.23 -25.01 5.91
C LEU A 117 22.70 -24.67 4.50
N THR A 118 22.71 -25.68 3.63
CA THR A 118 22.80 -25.44 2.19
C THR A 118 21.48 -24.86 1.69
N GLN A 119 21.47 -24.23 0.52
CA GLN A 119 20.25 -23.71 -0.09
C GLN A 119 19.17 -24.80 -0.25
N GLU A 120 19.56 -26.00 -0.66
CA GLU A 120 18.66 -27.14 -0.82
C GLU A 120 18.05 -27.57 0.52
N GLN A 121 18.86 -27.67 1.58
CA GLN A 121 18.39 -28.00 2.92
C GLN A 121 17.41 -26.93 3.45
N ALA A 122 17.69 -25.64 3.21
CA ALA A 122 16.80 -24.56 3.61
C ALA A 122 15.43 -24.65 2.89
N VAL A 123 15.43 -24.98 1.59
CA VAL A 123 14.20 -25.21 0.83
C VAL A 123 13.44 -26.42 1.36
N GLN A 124 14.11 -27.55 1.63
CA GLN A 124 13.47 -28.74 2.19
C GLN A 124 12.84 -28.49 3.56
N VAL A 125 13.51 -27.72 4.43
CA VAL A 125 12.97 -27.29 5.72
C VAL A 125 11.72 -26.43 5.52
N ALA A 126 11.77 -25.45 4.63
CA ALA A 126 10.63 -24.56 4.34
C ALA A 126 9.44 -25.32 3.73
N MET A 127 9.68 -26.38 2.94
CA MET A 127 8.66 -27.23 2.36
C MET A 127 8.12 -28.29 3.34
N GLY A 128 8.71 -28.42 4.53
CA GLY A 128 8.31 -29.45 5.51
C GLY A 128 8.63 -30.88 5.08
N THR A 129 9.52 -31.06 4.11
CA THR A 129 9.92 -32.39 3.59
C THR A 129 11.01 -33.06 4.44
N VAL A 130 11.59 -32.35 5.39
CA VAL A 130 12.58 -32.86 6.34
C VAL A 130 11.86 -33.24 7.62
N SER A 131 11.67 -34.53 7.84
CA SER A 131 11.14 -35.09 9.09
C SER A 131 12.31 -35.63 9.91
N TYR A 132 12.84 -34.82 10.80
CA TYR A 132 13.77 -35.32 11.84
C TYR A 132 13.03 -35.40 13.17
N THR A 133 13.12 -36.50 13.86
CA THR A 133 12.45 -36.84 15.11
C THR A 133 12.79 -35.90 16.28
N HIS A 134 13.65 -34.91 16.09
CA HIS A 134 14.10 -33.95 17.10
C HIS A 134 13.99 -32.47 16.71
N LEU A 135 13.48 -32.15 15.52
CA LEU A 135 13.24 -30.78 15.07
C LEU A 135 11.74 -30.59 14.80
N THR A 136 10.95 -30.53 15.85
CA THR A 136 9.69 -29.80 15.77
C THR A 136 10.05 -28.32 15.75
N LEU A 137 10.21 -27.76 14.57
CA LEU A 137 10.33 -26.32 14.40
C LEU A 137 9.02 -25.69 14.87
N PRO A 138 9.05 -24.83 15.90
CA PRO A 138 7.89 -24.00 16.17
C PRO A 138 7.62 -23.21 14.89
N THR A 139 6.36 -23.11 14.54
CA THR A 139 5.84 -22.39 13.36
C THR A 139 6.65 -21.13 13.11
N ILE A 140 7.32 -21.07 11.96
CA ILE A 140 8.11 -19.88 11.56
C ILE A 140 7.10 -18.74 11.36
N ALA A 141 7.05 -17.82 12.31
CA ALA A 141 6.36 -16.57 12.11
C ALA A 141 7.17 -15.77 11.10
N VAL A 142 6.70 -15.70 9.85
CA VAL A 142 7.20 -14.77 8.86
C VAL A 142 6.75 -13.37 9.32
N VAL A 143 7.69 -12.55 9.75
CA VAL A 143 7.46 -11.17 10.13
C VAL A 143 7.63 -10.27 8.91
#